data_2c70d54109f0cc1712ec1f33071f6e0d
#
_entry.id   2c70d54109f0cc1712ec1f33071f6e0d
#
_cell.length_a   1.000
_cell.length_b   1.000
_cell.length_c   1.000
_cell.angle_alpha   90.00
_cell.angle_beta   90.00
_cell.angle_gamma   90.00
#
_symmetry.space_group_name_H-M   'P 1'
#
loop_
_entity.id
_entity.type
_entity.pdbx_description
1 polymer ?
#
loop_
_entity_poly.entity_id
_entity_poly.type
_entity_poly.pdbx_seq_one_letter_code
_entity_poly.pdbx_strand_id
1 'polypeptide(L)'
;NVSVDEVAEQIADPRTEPDADDKAKTIHRLHTEIAYLSKLQRRIVIAYYFENRKQAEIAENLGIPLGTVKWHLFEAKKELKRGMNMARKASELKFNPIKFHSYGICGSVGTHAPDEFLRSTLSQNICYCVRNTAKTVGEIADDLGVSPVYVETEVEFLEEYGFLQKQRDRYTLNFILEEPTAELLTMQNGMYRRAAELFANDLYDELTSSGILDDPDLLCGQTDRPISLT
;
A
#
# COMPACT_ATOMS: atom_id res chain seq x y z
N ASN A 1 3.67 19.91 32.58
CA ASN A 1 4.50 19.43 31.45
C ASN A 1 4.74 17.95 31.64
N VAL A 2 4.04 17.14 30.92
CA VAL A 2 4.23 15.67 30.92
C VAL A 2 5.22 15.38 29.80
N SER A 3 6.41 14.85 30.15
CA SER A 3 7.42 14.48 29.16
C SER A 3 7.08 13.14 28.49
N VAL A 4 7.72 12.85 27.34
CA VAL A 4 7.58 11.54 26.66
C VAL A 4 8.01 10.39 27.60
N ASP A 5 9.00 10.64 28.46
CA ASP A 5 9.47 9.71 29.46
C ASP A 5 8.39 9.41 30.52
N GLU A 6 7.64 10.43 30.97
CA GLU A 6 6.51 10.25 31.89
C GLU A 6 5.35 9.50 31.25
N VAL A 7 5.13 9.65 29.93
CA VAL A 7 4.13 8.85 29.19
C VAL A 7 4.56 7.40 29.10
N ALA A 8 5.83 7.15 28.80
CA ALA A 8 6.39 5.80 28.78
C ALA A 8 6.30 5.14 30.16
N GLU A 9 6.59 5.89 31.23
CA GLU A 9 6.45 5.41 32.61
C GLU A 9 5.00 5.16 33.05
N GLN A 10 4.04 5.97 32.60
CA GLN A 10 2.60 5.76 32.87
C GLN A 10 2.00 4.58 32.08
N ILE A 11 2.65 4.15 31.01
CA ILE A 11 2.22 3.02 30.16
C ILE A 11 2.93 1.73 30.60
N ALA A 12 4.14 1.82 31.17
CA ALA A 12 4.89 0.68 31.71
C ALA A 12 4.29 0.14 33.04
N ASP A 13 4.49 -1.14 33.32
CA ASP A 13 4.06 -1.75 34.58
C ASP A 13 4.91 -1.19 35.75
N PRO A 14 4.31 -0.62 36.80
CA PRO A 14 5.04 0.06 37.91
C PRO A 14 5.86 -0.85 38.80
N ARG A 15 6.01 -2.15 38.48
CA ARG A 15 6.63 -3.14 39.39
C ARG A 15 8.12 -3.40 39.20
N THR A 16 8.76 -2.80 38.16
CA THR A 16 10.18 -3.04 37.89
C THR A 16 10.83 -1.72 37.52
N GLU A 17 11.89 -1.30 38.23
CA GLU A 17 12.76 -0.23 37.74
C GLU A 17 13.48 -0.75 36.51
N PRO A 18 13.19 -0.23 35.28
CA PRO A 18 13.80 -0.73 34.05
C PRO A 18 15.25 -0.27 33.97
N ASP A 19 16.14 -1.20 33.60
CA ASP A 19 17.51 -0.90 33.20
C ASP A 19 17.48 0.13 32.01
N ALA A 20 18.52 0.95 31.90
CA ALA A 20 18.59 1.99 30.86
C ALA A 20 18.36 1.45 29.43
N ASP A 21 18.78 0.21 29.16
CA ASP A 21 18.55 -0.49 27.88
C ASP A 21 17.07 -0.87 27.69
N ASP A 22 16.38 -1.28 28.74
CA ASP A 22 14.95 -1.58 28.68
C ASP A 22 14.10 -0.33 28.53
N LYS A 23 14.52 0.80 29.10
CA LYS A 23 13.88 2.10 28.91
C LYS A 23 14.00 2.57 27.45
N ALA A 24 15.18 2.43 26.84
CA ALA A 24 15.39 2.77 25.42
C ALA A 24 14.54 1.91 24.49
N LYS A 25 14.43 0.61 24.73
CA LYS A 25 13.56 -0.32 23.98
C LYS A 25 12.08 0.06 24.12
N THR A 26 11.66 0.43 25.33
CA THR A 26 10.28 0.86 25.60
C THR A 26 9.94 2.14 24.85
N ILE A 27 10.82 3.13 24.84
CA ILE A 27 10.65 4.38 24.11
C ILE A 27 10.60 4.11 22.60
N HIS A 28 11.52 3.30 22.06
CA HIS A 28 11.52 2.93 20.66
C HIS A 28 10.21 2.24 20.25
N ARG A 29 9.72 1.32 21.08
CA ARG A 29 8.45 0.66 20.86
C ARG A 29 7.27 1.64 20.90
N LEU A 30 7.27 2.59 21.85
CA LEU A 30 6.25 3.63 21.91
C LEU A 30 6.22 4.49 20.64
N HIS A 31 7.37 4.90 20.12
CA HIS A 31 7.46 5.63 18.86
C HIS A 31 6.89 4.81 17.70
N THR A 32 7.17 3.51 17.67
CA THR A 32 6.59 2.60 16.67
C THR A 32 5.06 2.56 16.79
N GLU A 33 4.53 2.40 18.01
CA GLU A 33 3.09 2.34 18.23
C GLU A 33 2.36 3.66 17.93
N ILE A 34 3.02 4.82 18.10
CA ILE A 34 2.47 6.12 17.69
C ILE A 34 2.18 6.14 16.17
N ALA A 35 3.00 5.48 15.34
CA ALA A 35 2.75 5.37 13.92
C ALA A 35 1.44 4.62 13.58
N TYR A 36 0.99 3.73 14.46
CA TYR A 36 -0.26 2.97 14.29
C TYR A 36 -1.52 3.70 14.77
N LEU A 37 -1.39 4.86 15.38
CA LEU A 37 -2.54 5.72 15.66
C LEU A 37 -3.12 6.27 14.35
N SER A 38 -4.42 6.57 14.34
CA SER A 38 -5.03 7.28 13.21
C SER A 38 -4.32 8.62 12.96
N LYS A 39 -4.39 9.13 11.71
CA LYS A 39 -3.74 10.39 11.31
C LYS A 39 -4.08 11.55 12.26
N LEU A 40 -5.36 11.66 12.67
CA LEU A 40 -5.80 12.69 13.60
C LEU A 40 -5.29 12.47 15.02
N GLN A 41 -5.39 11.25 15.56
CA GLN A 41 -4.87 10.90 16.88
C GLN A 41 -3.36 11.15 16.97
N ARG A 42 -2.61 10.73 15.96
CA ARG A 42 -1.16 10.93 15.89
C ARG A 42 -0.79 12.41 15.92
N ARG A 43 -1.47 13.25 15.10
CA ARG A 43 -1.25 14.71 15.14
C ARG A 43 -1.52 15.31 16.50
N ILE A 44 -2.60 14.91 17.17
CA ILE A 44 -2.97 15.40 18.50
C ILE A 44 -1.96 14.94 19.55
N VAL A 45 -1.52 13.67 19.51
CA VAL A 45 -0.51 13.12 20.43
C VAL A 45 0.83 13.83 20.28
N ILE A 46 1.30 14.03 19.03
CA ILE A 46 2.55 14.75 18.76
C ILE A 46 2.46 16.18 19.29
N ALA A 47 1.39 16.91 18.95
CA ALA A 47 1.22 18.29 19.39
C ALA A 47 1.18 18.43 20.94
N TYR A 48 0.54 17.49 21.62
CA TYR A 48 0.38 17.56 23.07
C TYR A 48 1.65 17.12 23.83
N TYR A 49 2.23 15.95 23.48
CA TYR A 49 3.34 15.38 24.25
C TYR A 49 4.73 15.81 23.76
N PHE A 50 4.90 16.05 22.47
CA PHE A 50 6.22 16.39 21.90
C PHE A 50 6.38 17.90 21.65
N GLU A 51 5.30 18.59 21.24
CA GLU A 51 5.34 20.04 21.00
C GLU A 51 4.86 20.86 22.22
N ASN A 52 4.44 20.20 23.32
CA ASN A 52 3.95 20.82 24.55
C ASN A 52 2.80 21.82 24.34
N ARG A 53 1.95 21.63 23.34
CA ARG A 53 0.80 22.52 23.06
C ARG A 53 -0.33 22.26 24.04
N LYS A 54 -1.05 23.31 24.43
CA LYS A 54 -2.27 23.18 25.23
C LYS A 54 -3.40 22.57 24.38
N GLN A 55 -4.26 21.79 25.01
CA GLN A 55 -5.38 21.14 24.32
C GLN A 55 -6.32 22.14 23.61
N ALA A 56 -6.47 23.36 24.16
CA ALA A 56 -7.24 24.42 23.52
C ALA A 56 -6.58 24.94 22.23
N GLU A 57 -5.25 25.11 22.22
CA GLU A 57 -4.49 25.51 21.03
C GLU A 57 -4.53 24.42 19.94
N ILE A 58 -4.48 23.14 20.34
CA ILE A 58 -4.62 22.01 19.41
C ILE A 58 -6.01 22.02 18.79
N ALA A 59 -7.06 22.26 19.58
CA ALA A 59 -8.43 22.33 19.11
C ALA A 59 -8.62 23.45 18.07
N GLU A 60 -8.07 24.63 18.36
CA GLU A 60 -8.10 25.79 17.46
C GLU A 60 -7.33 25.52 16.16
N ASN A 61 -6.10 25.01 16.24
CA ASN A 61 -5.25 24.71 15.08
C ASN A 61 -5.82 23.63 14.15
N LEU A 62 -6.59 22.68 14.71
CA LEU A 62 -7.21 21.62 13.94
C LEU A 62 -8.65 21.91 13.52
N GLY A 63 -9.22 23.02 14.00
CA GLY A 63 -10.62 23.38 13.73
C GLY A 63 -11.62 22.39 14.31
N ILE A 64 -11.32 21.76 15.46
CA ILE A 64 -12.17 20.75 16.09
C ILE A 64 -12.52 21.14 17.53
N PRO A 65 -13.65 20.66 18.08
CA PRO A 65 -14.03 20.94 19.46
C PRO A 65 -12.98 20.44 20.47
N LEU A 66 -12.77 21.19 21.57
CA LEU A 66 -11.87 20.79 22.65
C LEU A 66 -12.24 19.40 23.26
N GLY A 67 -13.53 19.09 23.32
CA GLY A 67 -13.99 17.77 23.77
C GLY A 67 -13.49 16.64 22.86
N THR A 68 -13.42 16.89 21.57
CA THR A 68 -12.89 15.93 20.56
C THR A 68 -11.39 15.71 20.76
N VAL A 69 -10.60 16.77 21.03
CA VAL A 69 -9.18 16.64 21.35
C VAL A 69 -8.97 15.77 22.59
N LYS A 70 -9.74 16.03 23.66
CA LYS A 70 -9.67 15.25 24.90
C LYS A 70 -10.02 13.78 24.67
N TRP A 71 -11.05 13.51 23.89
CA TRP A 71 -11.47 12.16 23.55
C TRP A 71 -10.39 11.42 22.75
N HIS A 72 -9.80 12.06 21.73
CA HIS A 72 -8.73 11.46 20.93
C HIS A 72 -7.48 11.18 21.76
N LEU A 73 -7.08 12.06 22.70
CA LEU A 73 -5.98 11.79 23.60
C LEU A 73 -6.25 10.59 24.53
N PHE A 74 -7.47 10.47 25.02
CA PHE A 74 -7.86 9.33 25.85
C PHE A 74 -7.84 8.01 25.05
N GLU A 75 -8.46 7.96 23.88
CA GLU A 75 -8.47 6.77 23.02
C GLU A 75 -7.05 6.43 22.53
N ALA A 76 -6.26 7.41 22.11
CA ALA A 76 -4.88 7.19 21.68
C ALA A 76 -4.03 6.56 22.81
N LYS A 77 -4.16 7.03 24.06
CA LYS A 77 -3.46 6.43 25.19
C LYS A 77 -3.87 4.96 25.41
N LYS A 78 -5.13 4.64 25.24
CA LYS A 78 -5.66 3.28 25.34
C LYS A 78 -5.13 2.38 24.23
N GLU A 79 -5.09 2.88 22.99
CA GLU A 79 -4.54 2.17 21.83
C GLU A 79 -3.04 1.94 21.96
N LEU A 80 -2.28 2.94 22.38
CA LEU A 80 -0.85 2.81 22.64
C LEU A 80 -0.57 1.75 23.70
N LYS A 81 -1.30 1.77 24.83
CA LYS A 81 -1.16 0.75 25.88
C LYS A 81 -1.45 -0.66 25.36
N ARG A 82 -2.47 -0.82 24.50
CA ARG A 82 -2.79 -2.10 23.86
C ARG A 82 -1.67 -2.52 22.91
N GLY A 83 -1.18 -1.63 22.05
CA GLY A 83 -0.10 -1.89 21.10
C GLY A 83 1.21 -2.28 21.78
N MET A 84 1.56 -1.62 22.88
CA MET A 84 2.73 -1.96 23.69
C MET A 84 2.72 -3.39 24.24
N ASN A 85 1.54 -3.99 24.42
CA ASN A 85 1.38 -5.35 24.95
C ASN A 85 1.12 -6.40 23.86
N MET A 86 0.98 -6.00 22.57
CA MET A 86 0.72 -6.90 21.44
C MET A 86 2.00 -7.23 20.67
N ALA A 87 2.20 -8.52 20.37
CA ALA A 87 3.16 -8.91 19.33
C ALA A 87 2.53 -8.69 17.95
N ARG A 88 3.08 -7.77 17.15
CA ARG A 88 2.64 -7.56 15.76
C ARG A 88 3.14 -8.70 14.88
N LYS A 89 2.23 -9.32 14.14
CA LYS A 89 2.55 -10.41 13.21
C LYS A 89 2.57 -9.83 11.80
N ALA A 90 3.72 -9.93 11.17
CA ALA A 90 3.84 -9.62 9.74
C ALA A 90 3.47 -10.85 8.91
N SER A 91 2.89 -10.63 7.73
CA SER A 91 2.63 -11.68 6.74
C SER A 91 3.88 -12.01 5.92
N GLU A 92 3.77 -13.01 5.03
CA GLU A 92 4.82 -13.37 4.09
C GLU A 92 5.20 -12.20 3.16
N LEU A 93 4.26 -11.31 2.85
CA LEU A 93 4.48 -10.13 1.99
C LEU A 93 5.58 -9.19 2.50
N LYS A 94 5.86 -9.19 3.81
CA LYS A 94 6.97 -8.44 4.39
C LYS A 94 8.32 -8.87 3.82
N PHE A 95 8.48 -10.17 3.56
CA PHE A 95 9.75 -10.77 3.14
C PHE A 95 9.77 -11.11 1.66
N ASN A 96 8.60 -11.30 1.06
CA ASN A 96 8.43 -11.73 -0.32
C ASN A 96 7.32 -10.88 -1.00
N PRO A 97 7.62 -9.62 -1.34
CA PRO A 97 6.67 -8.75 -2.02
C PRO A 97 6.36 -9.26 -3.42
N ILE A 98 5.07 -9.21 -3.79
CA ILE A 98 4.62 -9.60 -5.13
C ILE A 98 4.84 -8.45 -6.14
N LYS A 99 4.83 -8.83 -7.43
CA LYS A 99 4.84 -7.88 -8.55
C LYS A 99 3.78 -8.28 -9.56
N PHE A 100 3.01 -7.32 -10.04
CA PHE A 100 2.05 -7.54 -11.11
C PHE A 100 2.78 -7.69 -12.45
N HIS A 101 2.37 -8.66 -13.25
CA HIS A 101 3.02 -8.97 -14.54
C HIS A 101 2.41 -8.23 -15.71
N SER A 102 1.09 -8.03 -15.68
CA SER A 102 0.35 -7.40 -16.78
C SER A 102 -0.86 -6.66 -16.27
N TYR A 103 -1.29 -5.66 -17.02
CA TYR A 103 -2.46 -4.85 -16.74
C TYR A 103 -3.40 -4.93 -17.95
N GLY A 104 -4.67 -5.22 -17.70
CA GLY A 104 -5.74 -5.13 -18.67
C GLY A 104 -6.68 -3.99 -18.33
N ILE A 105 -7.18 -3.28 -19.33
CA ILE A 105 -8.17 -2.22 -19.17
C ILE A 105 -9.43 -2.63 -19.90
N CYS A 106 -10.57 -2.54 -19.22
CA CYS A 106 -11.88 -2.68 -19.81
C CYS A 106 -12.61 -1.35 -19.64
N GLY A 107 -12.77 -0.58 -20.73
CA GLY A 107 -13.39 0.74 -20.72
C GLY A 107 -12.36 1.89 -20.91
N SER A 108 -12.80 3.13 -20.64
CA SER A 108 -11.96 4.33 -20.72
C SER A 108 -11.43 4.72 -19.35
N VAL A 109 -10.14 4.75 -19.18
CA VAL A 109 -9.45 5.16 -17.94
C VAL A 109 -8.81 6.56 -18.09
N GLY A 110 -9.39 7.41 -18.92
CA GLY A 110 -8.84 8.74 -19.20
C GLY A 110 -7.53 8.66 -20.00
N THR A 111 -6.58 9.55 -19.70
CA THR A 111 -5.28 9.66 -20.38
C THR A 111 -4.15 8.87 -19.74
N HIS A 112 -4.40 8.24 -18.60
CA HIS A 112 -3.37 7.52 -17.83
C HIS A 112 -3.54 6.00 -17.94
N ALA A 113 -2.42 5.30 -18.10
CA ALA A 113 -2.40 3.83 -18.09
C ALA A 113 -2.39 3.29 -16.64
N PRO A 114 -2.97 2.10 -16.35
CA PRO A 114 -3.01 1.53 -14.99
C PRO A 114 -1.63 1.32 -14.36
N ASP A 115 -0.61 1.07 -15.15
CA ASP A 115 0.77 0.90 -14.72
C ASP A 115 1.37 2.20 -14.16
N GLU A 116 0.86 3.37 -14.52
CA GLU A 116 1.26 4.65 -13.92
C GLU A 116 0.81 4.75 -12.45
N PHE A 117 -0.35 4.18 -12.11
CA PHE A 117 -0.89 4.17 -10.75
C PHE A 117 -0.34 3.04 -9.87
N LEU A 118 -0.12 1.88 -10.48
CA LEU A 118 0.33 0.67 -9.78
C LEU A 118 1.83 0.38 -10.01
N ARG A 119 2.62 1.41 -10.33
CA ARG A 119 4.06 1.29 -10.60
C ARG A 119 4.91 0.95 -9.37
N SER A 120 4.46 1.35 -8.18
CA SER A 120 5.20 1.11 -6.95
C SER A 120 4.94 -0.30 -6.42
N THR A 121 5.98 -0.95 -5.89
CA THR A 121 5.83 -2.23 -5.19
C THR A 121 4.86 -2.10 -4.01
N LEU A 122 4.85 -0.95 -3.34
CA LEU A 122 3.94 -0.71 -2.22
C LEU A 122 2.48 -0.72 -2.67
N SER A 123 2.12 0.04 -3.74
CA SER A 123 0.77 0.08 -4.30
C SER A 123 0.27 -1.31 -4.67
N GLN A 124 1.11 -2.09 -5.39
CA GLN A 124 0.76 -3.44 -5.81
C GLN A 124 0.52 -4.37 -4.61
N ASN A 125 1.39 -4.30 -3.60
CA ASN A 125 1.27 -5.15 -2.41
C ASN A 125 0.12 -4.72 -1.49
N ILE A 126 -0.24 -3.44 -1.42
CA ILE A 126 -1.46 -2.98 -0.75
C ILE A 126 -2.69 -3.59 -1.43
N CYS A 127 -2.80 -3.46 -2.76
CA CYS A 127 -3.90 -4.05 -3.53
C CYS A 127 -4.01 -5.55 -3.31
N TYR A 128 -2.88 -6.26 -3.38
CA TYR A 128 -2.83 -7.70 -3.14
C TYR A 128 -3.24 -8.08 -1.71
N CYS A 129 -2.82 -7.30 -0.72
CA CYS A 129 -3.12 -7.53 0.69
C CYS A 129 -4.63 -7.47 1.01
N VAL A 130 -5.39 -6.62 0.30
CA VAL A 130 -6.83 -6.40 0.53
C VAL A 130 -7.73 -7.12 -0.48
N ARG A 131 -7.18 -7.99 -1.36
CA ARG A 131 -7.92 -8.63 -2.46
C ARG A 131 -9.06 -9.54 -2.00
N ASN A 132 -8.87 -10.26 -0.89
CA ASN A 132 -9.81 -11.25 -0.39
C ASN A 132 -10.51 -10.80 0.91
N THR A 133 -9.97 -9.81 1.61
CA THR A 133 -10.49 -9.40 2.92
C THR A 133 -10.27 -7.90 3.14
N ALA A 134 -11.31 -7.21 3.56
CA ALA A 134 -11.22 -5.79 3.91
C ALA A 134 -10.30 -5.59 5.11
N LYS A 135 -9.30 -4.68 4.99
CA LYS A 135 -8.31 -4.39 6.02
C LYS A 135 -8.21 -2.91 6.33
N THR A 136 -7.90 -2.61 7.58
CA THR A 136 -7.54 -1.26 8.02
C THR A 136 -6.10 -0.93 7.61
N VAL A 137 -5.75 0.36 7.64
CA VAL A 137 -4.36 0.82 7.41
C VAL A 137 -3.37 0.10 8.32
N GLY A 138 -3.72 -0.09 9.60
CA GLY A 138 -2.86 -0.78 10.56
C GLY A 138 -2.65 -2.27 10.22
N GLU A 139 -3.71 -2.98 9.82
CA GLU A 139 -3.63 -4.39 9.39
C GLU A 139 -2.79 -4.55 8.12
N ILE A 140 -2.94 -3.62 7.15
CA ILE A 140 -2.13 -3.60 5.93
C ILE A 140 -0.65 -3.34 6.29
N ALA A 141 -0.39 -2.37 7.15
CA ALA A 141 0.95 -2.03 7.59
C ALA A 141 1.65 -3.21 8.31
N ASP A 142 0.91 -3.92 9.17
CA ASP A 142 1.40 -5.14 9.84
C ASP A 142 1.76 -6.23 8.83
N ASP A 143 0.87 -6.50 7.87
CA ASP A 143 1.08 -7.52 6.84
C ASP A 143 2.31 -7.23 5.96
N LEU A 144 2.48 -5.96 5.58
CA LEU A 144 3.61 -5.53 4.73
C LEU A 144 4.88 -5.24 5.53
N GLY A 145 4.79 -5.14 6.85
CA GLY A 145 5.91 -4.81 7.72
C GLY A 145 6.45 -3.40 7.50
N VAL A 146 5.58 -2.46 7.13
CA VAL A 146 5.90 -1.05 6.89
C VAL A 146 5.19 -0.15 7.91
N SER A 147 5.64 1.10 8.01
CA SER A 147 4.93 2.06 8.87
C SER A 147 3.55 2.43 8.28
N PRO A 148 2.49 2.49 9.09
CA PRO A 148 1.16 2.91 8.65
C PRO A 148 1.12 4.26 7.94
N VAL A 149 2.06 5.15 8.25
CA VAL A 149 2.16 6.49 7.61
C VAL A 149 2.33 6.39 6.10
N TYR A 150 3.13 5.43 5.62
CA TYR A 150 3.31 5.20 4.18
C TYR A 150 2.07 4.57 3.55
N VAL A 151 1.41 3.66 4.27
CA VAL A 151 0.18 3.01 3.82
C VAL A 151 -0.95 4.03 3.70
N GLU A 152 -1.09 4.96 4.66
CA GLU A 152 -2.14 6.00 4.64
C GLU A 152 -2.14 6.82 3.35
N THR A 153 -0.98 7.32 2.96
CA THR A 153 -0.85 8.13 1.75
C THR A 153 -1.20 7.32 0.50
N GLU A 154 -0.75 6.08 0.46
CA GLU A 154 -0.94 5.22 -0.70
C GLU A 154 -2.39 4.73 -0.84
N VAL A 155 -3.07 4.37 0.25
CA VAL A 155 -4.49 3.97 0.20
C VAL A 155 -5.41 5.15 -0.12
N GLU A 156 -5.09 6.38 0.36
CA GLU A 156 -5.81 7.60 0.00
C GLU A 156 -5.72 7.84 -1.52
N PHE A 157 -4.52 7.71 -2.09
CA PHE A 157 -4.28 7.81 -3.54
C PHE A 157 -5.03 6.72 -4.33
N LEU A 158 -4.88 5.47 -3.95
CA LEU A 158 -5.54 4.35 -4.64
C LEU A 158 -7.08 4.40 -4.53
N GLU A 159 -7.62 4.94 -3.44
CA GLU A 159 -9.07 5.19 -3.27
C GLU A 159 -9.54 6.31 -4.19
N GLU A 160 -8.82 7.44 -4.25
CA GLU A 160 -9.15 8.60 -5.09
C GLU A 160 -9.28 8.21 -6.57
N TYR A 161 -8.39 7.34 -7.05
CA TYR A 161 -8.42 6.85 -8.43
C TYR A 161 -9.25 5.57 -8.63
N GLY A 162 -9.97 5.12 -7.61
CA GLY A 162 -10.93 4.03 -7.72
C GLY A 162 -10.34 2.62 -7.74
N PHE A 163 -9.05 2.43 -7.43
CA PHE A 163 -8.43 1.11 -7.29
C PHE A 163 -8.81 0.41 -5.99
N LEU A 164 -9.08 1.19 -4.96
CA LEU A 164 -9.57 0.70 -3.68
C LEU A 164 -10.95 1.31 -3.39
N GLN A 165 -11.77 0.55 -2.68
CA GLN A 165 -13.02 1.01 -2.11
C GLN A 165 -12.90 1.03 -0.59
N LYS A 166 -13.23 2.18 0.01
CA LYS A 166 -13.26 2.35 1.46
C LYS A 166 -14.66 2.14 2.01
N GLN A 167 -14.75 1.31 3.03
CA GLN A 167 -15.97 1.13 3.83
C GLN A 167 -15.63 1.35 5.31
N ARG A 168 -16.06 2.48 5.86
CA ARG A 168 -15.67 2.96 7.21
C ARG A 168 -14.15 3.20 7.28
N ASP A 169 -13.42 2.33 8.02
CA ASP A 169 -11.98 2.38 8.21
C ASP A 169 -11.23 1.25 7.47
N ARG A 170 -11.94 0.47 6.63
CA ARG A 170 -11.41 -0.68 5.91
C ARG A 170 -11.40 -0.45 4.40
N TYR A 171 -10.39 -0.99 3.75
CA TYR A 171 -10.18 -0.93 2.32
C TYR A 171 -10.32 -2.30 1.70
N THR A 172 -10.95 -2.36 0.53
CA THR A 172 -11.07 -3.55 -0.32
C THR A 172 -10.60 -3.23 -1.73
N LEU A 173 -10.21 -4.25 -2.47
CA LEU A 173 -9.88 -4.11 -3.88
C LEU A 173 -11.13 -3.78 -4.71
N ASN A 174 -11.00 -2.89 -5.68
CA ASN A 174 -12.10 -2.46 -6.57
C ASN A 174 -11.83 -2.79 -8.05
N PHE A 175 -10.98 -3.77 -8.32
CA PHE A 175 -10.75 -4.32 -9.66
C PHE A 175 -10.51 -5.83 -9.56
N ILE A 176 -10.51 -6.50 -10.71
CA ILE A 176 -10.26 -7.95 -10.76
C ILE A 176 -8.74 -8.19 -10.73
N LEU A 177 -8.28 -8.94 -9.74
CA LEU A 177 -6.92 -9.46 -9.65
C LEU A 177 -6.94 -10.94 -9.99
N GLU A 178 -6.33 -11.30 -11.12
CA GLU A 178 -6.20 -12.69 -11.54
C GLU A 178 -4.91 -13.30 -11.00
N GLU A 179 -5.03 -14.46 -10.38
CA GLU A 179 -3.90 -15.29 -9.92
C GLU A 179 -3.92 -16.61 -10.71
N PRO A 180 -3.36 -16.64 -11.94
CA PRO A 180 -3.42 -17.84 -12.75
C PRO A 180 -2.62 -18.97 -12.10
N THR A 181 -3.21 -20.17 -12.06
CA THR A 181 -2.50 -21.37 -11.61
C THR A 181 -1.42 -21.78 -12.61
N ALA A 182 -0.40 -22.51 -12.17
CA ALA A 182 0.64 -23.02 -13.06
C ALA A 182 0.05 -23.91 -14.18
N GLU A 183 -1.03 -24.63 -13.89
CA GLU A 183 -1.76 -25.45 -14.86
C GLU A 183 -2.43 -24.58 -15.93
N LEU A 184 -3.12 -23.51 -15.53
CA LEU A 184 -3.74 -22.55 -16.45
C LEU A 184 -2.71 -21.87 -17.35
N LEU A 185 -1.58 -21.44 -16.79
CA LEU A 185 -0.47 -20.85 -17.54
C LEU A 185 0.12 -21.85 -18.55
N THR A 186 0.28 -23.11 -18.16
CA THR A 186 0.76 -24.17 -19.05
C THR A 186 -0.19 -24.41 -20.21
N MET A 187 -1.49 -24.46 -19.93
CA MET A 187 -2.54 -24.61 -20.96
C MET A 187 -2.56 -23.41 -21.89
N GLN A 188 -2.52 -22.19 -21.37
CA GLN A 188 -2.51 -20.94 -22.16
C GLN A 188 -1.28 -20.88 -23.08
N ASN A 189 -0.08 -21.17 -22.56
CA ASN A 189 1.13 -21.24 -23.37
C ASN A 189 1.06 -22.32 -24.45
N GLY A 190 0.45 -23.46 -24.17
CA GLY A 190 0.19 -24.51 -25.14
C GLY A 190 -0.76 -24.06 -26.25
N MET A 191 -1.79 -23.31 -25.93
CA MET A 191 -2.71 -22.72 -26.90
C MET A 191 -2.02 -21.68 -27.80
N TYR A 192 -1.23 -20.76 -27.22
CA TYR A 192 -0.46 -19.79 -27.99
C TYR A 192 0.55 -20.45 -28.94
N ARG A 193 1.25 -21.49 -28.47
CA ARG A 193 2.18 -22.23 -29.31
C ARG A 193 1.47 -22.89 -30.51
N ARG A 194 0.34 -23.55 -30.30
CA ARG A 194 -0.45 -24.14 -31.37
C ARG A 194 -0.96 -23.09 -32.35
N ALA A 195 -1.45 -21.96 -31.86
CA ALA A 195 -1.88 -20.86 -32.73
C ALA A 195 -0.71 -20.35 -33.57
N ALA A 196 0.47 -20.12 -32.95
CA ALA A 196 1.66 -19.72 -33.70
C ALA A 196 2.08 -20.75 -34.73
N GLU A 197 2.08 -22.04 -34.43
CA GLU A 197 2.38 -23.11 -35.38
C GLU A 197 1.43 -23.15 -36.57
N LEU A 198 0.16 -22.78 -36.36
CA LEU A 198 -0.86 -22.77 -37.46
C LEU A 198 -0.80 -21.52 -38.33
N PHE A 199 -0.46 -20.37 -37.78
CA PHE A 199 -0.62 -19.09 -38.47
C PHE A 199 0.69 -18.38 -38.81
N ALA A 200 1.79 -18.70 -38.12
CA ALA A 200 2.99 -17.87 -38.22
C ALA A 200 3.61 -17.86 -39.60
N ASN A 201 3.68 -19.02 -40.24
CA ASN A 201 4.26 -19.13 -41.60
C ASN A 201 3.38 -18.44 -42.63
N ASP A 202 2.08 -18.71 -42.65
CA ASP A 202 1.13 -18.10 -43.59
C ASP A 202 1.07 -16.58 -43.42
N LEU A 203 1.06 -16.10 -42.16
CA LEU A 203 1.07 -14.68 -41.88
C LEU A 203 2.38 -14.01 -42.31
N TYR A 204 3.53 -14.68 -42.06
CA TYR A 204 4.83 -14.17 -42.50
C TYR A 204 4.94 -14.08 -44.01
N ASP A 205 4.51 -15.12 -44.73
CA ASP A 205 4.52 -15.15 -46.19
C ASP A 205 3.59 -14.08 -46.77
N GLU A 206 2.41 -13.87 -46.21
CA GLU A 206 1.47 -12.83 -46.61
C GLU A 206 2.03 -11.41 -46.35
N LEU A 207 2.58 -11.15 -45.16
CA LEU A 207 3.17 -9.85 -44.85
C LEU A 207 4.37 -9.50 -45.73
N THR A 208 5.21 -10.50 -46.07
CA THR A 208 6.37 -10.29 -46.93
C THR A 208 6.00 -10.15 -48.40
N SER A 209 5.06 -10.95 -48.89
CA SER A 209 4.64 -10.93 -50.30
C SER A 209 3.77 -9.72 -50.63
N SER A 210 2.98 -9.22 -49.71
CA SER A 210 2.13 -8.04 -49.86
C SER A 210 2.89 -6.72 -49.91
N GLY A 211 4.15 -6.69 -49.50
CA GLY A 211 4.94 -5.47 -49.37
C GLY A 211 4.45 -4.50 -48.29
N ILE A 212 3.52 -4.94 -47.44
CA ILE A 212 2.91 -4.08 -46.40
C ILE A 212 3.95 -3.62 -45.34
N LEU A 213 5.01 -4.41 -45.12
CA LEU A 213 6.08 -4.07 -44.20
C LEU A 213 6.98 -2.94 -44.72
N ASP A 214 6.96 -2.67 -46.02
CA ASP A 214 7.73 -1.62 -46.69
C ASP A 214 6.90 -0.35 -46.93
N ASP A 215 5.62 -0.34 -46.52
CA ASP A 215 4.72 0.80 -46.68
C ASP A 215 5.12 1.94 -45.70
N PRO A 216 5.52 3.13 -46.22
CA PRO A 216 5.94 4.26 -45.41
C PRO A 216 4.80 4.85 -44.56
N ASP A 217 3.55 4.57 -44.90
CA ASP A 217 2.38 5.03 -44.16
C ASP A 217 2.05 4.09 -42.96
N LEU A 218 2.71 2.94 -42.87
CA LEU A 218 2.57 2.02 -41.75
C LEU A 218 3.38 2.53 -40.57
N LEU A 219 2.70 3.04 -39.52
CA LEU A 219 3.28 3.43 -38.24
C LEU A 219 3.69 2.17 -37.48
N CYS A 220 4.79 1.55 -37.89
CA CYS A 220 5.56 0.69 -36.98
C CYS A 220 6.15 1.58 -35.90
N GLY A 221 5.73 1.43 -34.65
CA GLY A 221 6.13 2.30 -33.53
C GLY A 221 7.62 2.63 -33.59
N GLN A 222 7.96 3.89 -33.36
CA GLN A 222 9.27 4.51 -33.48
C GLN A 222 10.42 3.61 -32.99
N THR A 223 10.96 2.81 -33.86
CA THR A 223 12.29 2.26 -33.67
C THR A 223 13.07 2.58 -34.93
N ASP A 224 14.07 3.46 -34.81
CA ASP A 224 15.11 3.67 -35.81
C ASP A 224 15.95 2.39 -36.07
N ARG A 225 15.39 1.24 -35.84
CA ARG A 225 16.02 -0.05 -36.12
C ARG A 225 15.26 -0.75 -37.22
N PRO A 226 15.94 -1.10 -38.35
CA PRO A 226 15.35 -1.97 -39.32
C PRO A 226 14.92 -3.28 -38.64
N ILE A 227 13.70 -3.75 -38.90
CA ILE A 227 13.24 -5.05 -38.40
C ILE A 227 14.13 -6.10 -39.09
N SER A 228 15.20 -6.51 -38.41
CA SER A 228 15.97 -7.67 -38.85
C SER A 228 15.28 -8.90 -38.29
N LEU A 229 14.54 -9.57 -39.14
CA LEU A 229 14.01 -10.92 -38.92
C LEU A 229 15.19 -11.89 -39.07
N THR A 230 15.89 -12.21 -37.96
CA THR A 230 16.83 -13.34 -37.85
C THR A 230 16.22 -14.39 -36.94
#